data_c543a1eb9b9dfb611c8fcfa0e9c18e69
#
_entry.id   c543a1eb9b9dfb611c8fcfa0e9c18e69
#
_cell.length_a   1.000
_cell.length_b   1.000
_cell.length_c   1.000
_cell.angle_alpha   90.00
_cell.angle_beta   90.00
_cell.angle_gamma   90.00
#
_symmetry.space_group_name_H-M   'P 1'
#
loop_
_entity.id
_entity.type
_entity.pdbx_description
1 polymer ?
#
loop_
_entity_poly.entity_id
_entity_poly.type
_entity_poly.pdbx_seq_one_letter_code
_entity_poly.pdbx_strand_id
1 'polypeptide(L)'
;MRISVKRYGTAAIMLAGLGLASPALAQDKTVKIGVLNDMSSLYADIGGPNSVVAVKMAVEDSGLLKKGWKIDVIGGDHQNKPDVGVNVARQWFDVDKVDVITDTPNSGVALAVSNLVKERNKVLLNSGAATADLTGKACTPNTVSFTYDTYMLANGTGKALTKAGGDTWFFLTSDYAFGHALERDTSAVVTANGGKVLGGVKHPINTADFSSFLLQAQASKAKIIGLANAGGDTTNSIKQASEFGLNTQGQKLAALLLFINDVHSLGLKTAQGLSFTESFYWDMNDATRAWSKRFAAQASKGSYPSMTQAGNYAAVLHYLKALDALGGNPHDGAKVVAKMKEIVVDDPLFGKNQLRADGRRMVPAYLFEVKKPEESKYPWDYYKLVSKIDPEDVAVPLA
;
A
#
# COMPACT_ATOMS: atom_id res chain seq x y z
N MET A 1 11.86 94.55 -46.87
CA MET A 1 11.56 93.15 -47.16
C MET A 1 11.94 92.32 -45.93
N ARG A 2 10.95 92.03 -45.07
CA ARG A 2 11.18 91.27 -43.81
C ARG A 2 10.68 89.88 -43.99
N ILE A 3 11.58 88.88 -43.88
CA ILE A 3 11.27 87.49 -43.94
C ILE A 3 11.01 87.00 -42.51
N SER A 4 9.80 86.47 -42.26
CA SER A 4 9.38 85.90 -40.99
C SER A 4 9.71 84.38 -41.02
N VAL A 5 10.49 83.90 -40.05
CA VAL A 5 10.81 82.54 -39.87
C VAL A 5 9.84 81.96 -38.82
N LYS A 6 8.96 81.04 -39.23
CA LYS A 6 8.10 80.26 -38.34
C LYS A 6 8.91 79.12 -37.70
N ARG A 7 8.95 79.06 -36.37
CA ARG A 7 9.47 77.94 -35.58
C ARG A 7 8.42 76.88 -35.49
N TYR A 8 8.75 75.65 -35.94
CA TYR A 8 7.97 74.43 -35.69
C TYR A 8 8.38 73.86 -34.34
N GLY A 9 7.43 73.76 -33.39
CA GLY A 9 7.62 73.07 -32.12
C GLY A 9 7.49 71.54 -32.31
N THR A 10 8.51 70.82 -31.90
CA THR A 10 8.54 69.37 -31.86
C THR A 10 7.77 68.88 -30.63
N ALA A 11 6.61 68.24 -30.83
CA ALA A 11 5.86 67.59 -29.77
C ALA A 11 6.50 66.23 -29.53
N ALA A 12 7.09 66.01 -28.38
CA ALA A 12 7.57 64.73 -27.89
C ALA A 12 6.38 63.92 -27.38
N ILE A 13 6.02 62.85 -28.11
CA ILE A 13 5.03 61.84 -27.69
C ILE A 13 5.73 60.92 -26.70
N MET A 14 5.41 61.04 -25.42
CA MET A 14 5.74 60.03 -24.40
C MET A 14 4.80 58.82 -24.61
N LEU A 15 5.32 57.70 -25.17
CA LEU A 15 4.67 56.43 -25.11
C LEU A 15 4.77 55.90 -23.66
N ALA A 16 3.68 55.98 -22.90
CA ALA A 16 3.52 55.29 -21.67
C ALA A 16 3.38 53.78 -21.98
N GLY A 17 4.44 53.01 -21.75
CA GLY A 17 4.40 51.55 -21.83
C GLY A 17 3.47 51.01 -20.75
N LEU A 18 2.22 50.64 -21.11
CA LEU A 18 1.39 49.79 -20.31
C LEU A 18 2.05 48.40 -20.28
N GLY A 19 2.80 48.12 -19.23
CA GLY A 19 3.22 46.79 -18.90
C GLY A 19 1.97 45.92 -18.68
N LEU A 20 1.65 45.05 -19.64
CA LEU A 20 0.70 43.97 -19.45
C LEU A 20 1.26 43.06 -18.35
N ALA A 21 0.87 43.32 -17.11
CA ALA A 21 1.01 42.34 -16.03
C ALA A 21 0.14 41.16 -16.44
N SER A 22 0.76 40.09 -16.99
CA SER A 22 0.09 38.80 -17.15
C SER A 22 -0.48 38.43 -15.78
N PRO A 23 -1.78 38.10 -15.67
CA PRO A 23 -2.32 37.64 -14.42
C PRO A 23 -1.54 36.34 -14.10
N ALA A 24 -0.76 36.36 -13.03
CA ALA A 24 -0.22 35.12 -12.46
C ALA A 24 -1.46 34.29 -12.17
N LEU A 25 -1.65 33.21 -12.96
CA LEU A 25 -2.67 32.22 -12.67
C LEU A 25 -2.44 31.78 -11.22
N ALA A 26 -3.38 32.12 -10.35
CA ALA A 26 -3.31 31.72 -8.95
C ALA A 26 -3.17 30.21 -8.93
N GLN A 27 -2.06 29.72 -8.36
CA GLN A 27 -1.79 28.30 -8.27
C GLN A 27 -2.91 27.66 -7.47
N ASP A 28 -3.57 26.63 -8.05
CA ASP A 28 -4.59 25.88 -7.32
C ASP A 28 -3.91 25.03 -6.23
N LYS A 29 -4.10 25.45 -5.00
CA LYS A 29 -3.62 24.80 -3.78
C LYS A 29 -4.74 24.05 -3.05
N THR A 30 -5.76 23.60 -3.79
CA THR A 30 -6.83 22.78 -3.24
C THR A 30 -6.66 21.34 -3.70
N VAL A 31 -6.71 20.39 -2.78
CA VAL A 31 -6.64 18.96 -3.09
C VAL A 31 -7.63 18.18 -2.24
N LYS A 32 -8.30 17.24 -2.83
CA LYS A 32 -9.18 16.31 -2.13
C LYS A 32 -8.65 14.87 -2.26
N ILE A 33 -8.46 14.22 -1.12
CA ILE A 33 -7.91 12.87 -1.00
C ILE A 33 -9.04 11.92 -0.63
N GLY A 34 -9.25 10.88 -1.44
CA GLY A 34 -10.19 9.80 -1.17
C GLY A 34 -9.47 8.56 -0.62
N VAL A 35 -9.82 8.13 0.58
CA VAL A 35 -9.37 6.87 1.17
C VAL A 35 -10.39 5.80 0.81
N LEU A 36 -10.13 5.03 -0.24
CA LEU A 36 -11.02 3.98 -0.72
C LEU A 36 -10.59 2.64 -0.15
N ASN A 37 -11.38 2.12 0.78
CA ASN A 37 -10.98 0.99 1.62
C ASN A 37 -12.14 0.02 1.85
N ASP A 38 -11.87 -1.09 2.52
CA ASP A 38 -12.88 -1.91 3.17
C ASP A 38 -13.09 -1.34 4.58
N MET A 39 -14.21 -0.67 4.79
CA MET A 39 -14.48 0.03 6.04
C MET A 39 -15.16 -0.84 7.10
N SER A 40 -15.71 -2.00 6.71
CA SER A 40 -16.65 -2.72 7.57
C SER A 40 -16.57 -4.25 7.52
N SER A 41 -15.71 -4.85 6.67
CA SER A 41 -15.68 -6.30 6.51
C SER A 41 -14.27 -6.90 6.67
N LEU A 42 -13.89 -7.83 5.82
CA LEU A 42 -12.72 -8.72 5.94
C LEU A 42 -11.37 -8.00 6.19
N TYR A 43 -11.17 -6.82 5.61
CA TYR A 43 -9.92 -6.05 5.69
C TYR A 43 -10.02 -4.78 6.53
N ALA A 44 -11.15 -4.59 7.25
CA ALA A 44 -11.38 -3.36 8.02
C ALA A 44 -10.36 -3.12 9.14
N ASP A 45 -9.80 -4.18 9.72
CA ASP A 45 -8.81 -4.06 10.79
C ASP A 45 -7.40 -3.75 10.27
N ILE A 46 -7.08 -4.16 9.05
CA ILE A 46 -5.75 -3.93 8.45
C ILE A 46 -5.63 -2.59 7.72
N GLY A 47 -6.72 -2.07 7.23
CA GLY A 47 -6.85 -0.75 6.61
C GLY A 47 -7.96 0.03 7.31
N GLY A 48 -9.13 0.01 6.71
CA GLY A 48 -10.40 0.50 7.26
C GLY A 48 -10.39 1.96 7.68
N PRO A 49 -11.21 2.31 8.68
CA PRO A 49 -11.28 3.68 9.20
C PRO A 49 -9.95 4.23 9.72
N ASN A 50 -9.06 3.36 10.23
CA ASN A 50 -7.76 3.78 10.72
C ASN A 50 -6.80 4.22 9.60
N SER A 51 -7.03 3.82 8.33
CA SER A 51 -6.30 4.41 7.19
C SER A 51 -6.63 5.89 7.00
N VAL A 52 -7.86 6.31 7.31
CA VAL A 52 -8.22 7.75 7.29
C VAL A 52 -7.43 8.52 8.34
N VAL A 53 -7.20 7.93 9.51
CA VAL A 53 -6.35 8.52 10.56
C VAL A 53 -4.92 8.72 10.04
N ALA A 54 -4.33 7.69 9.44
CA ALA A 54 -2.97 7.76 8.87
C ALA A 54 -2.84 8.87 7.81
N VAL A 55 -3.84 8.99 6.92
CA VAL A 55 -3.87 10.00 5.86
C VAL A 55 -3.99 11.41 6.45
N LYS A 56 -4.85 11.61 7.45
CA LYS A 56 -4.97 12.91 8.15
C LYS A 56 -3.67 13.29 8.85
N MET A 57 -2.98 12.35 9.48
CA MET A 57 -1.66 12.60 10.07
C MET A 57 -0.63 13.02 9.01
N ALA A 58 -0.66 12.42 7.81
CA ALA A 58 0.22 12.84 6.71
C ALA A 58 -0.07 14.27 6.24
N VAL A 59 -1.33 14.65 6.17
CA VAL A 59 -1.75 16.04 5.86
C VAL A 59 -1.20 17.02 6.89
N GLU A 60 -1.36 16.73 8.17
CA GLU A 60 -0.84 17.55 9.26
C GLU A 60 0.68 17.69 9.19
N ASP A 61 1.38 16.57 9.08
CA ASP A 61 2.85 16.50 9.08
C ASP A 61 3.48 17.07 7.79
N SER A 62 2.72 17.18 6.70
CA SER A 62 3.17 17.81 5.45
C SER A 62 3.52 19.30 5.60
N GLY A 63 2.90 19.96 6.57
CA GLY A 63 3.03 21.41 6.79
C GLY A 63 2.34 22.27 5.72
N LEU A 64 1.66 21.70 4.74
CA LEU A 64 1.06 22.44 3.62
C LEU A 64 -0.11 23.32 4.04
N LEU A 65 -0.85 22.93 5.08
CA LEU A 65 -1.93 23.77 5.63
C LEU A 65 -1.40 25.15 6.05
N LYS A 66 -0.19 25.21 6.63
CA LYS A 66 0.48 26.47 6.99
C LYS A 66 0.96 27.27 5.77
N LYS A 67 1.07 26.64 4.60
CA LYS A 67 1.40 27.27 3.32
C LYS A 67 0.16 27.70 2.52
N GLY A 68 -1.02 27.65 3.13
CA GLY A 68 -2.28 28.08 2.52
C GLY A 68 -2.96 27.03 1.64
N TRP A 69 -2.55 25.74 1.71
CA TRP A 69 -3.24 24.67 1.04
C TRP A 69 -4.57 24.36 1.73
N LYS A 70 -5.57 23.99 0.93
CA LYS A 70 -6.84 23.42 1.38
C LYS A 70 -6.83 21.93 1.04
N ILE A 71 -6.85 21.07 2.05
CA ILE A 71 -6.73 19.63 1.88
C ILE A 71 -7.88 18.95 2.59
N ASP A 72 -8.77 18.33 1.81
CA ASP A 72 -9.89 17.55 2.31
C ASP A 72 -9.58 16.06 2.24
N VAL A 73 -9.99 15.30 3.24
CA VAL A 73 -9.87 13.84 3.29
C VAL A 73 -11.24 13.23 3.50
N ILE A 74 -11.65 12.37 2.56
CA ILE A 74 -12.90 11.62 2.65
C ILE A 74 -12.63 10.12 2.62
N GLY A 75 -13.49 9.32 3.25
CA GLY A 75 -13.43 7.87 3.24
C GLY A 75 -14.57 7.25 2.44
N GLY A 76 -14.33 6.09 1.84
CA GLY A 76 -15.35 5.32 1.14
C GLY A 76 -15.13 3.82 1.29
N ASP A 77 -16.22 3.06 1.28
CA ASP A 77 -16.23 1.62 1.45
C ASP A 77 -16.45 0.91 0.10
N HIS A 78 -15.43 0.17 -0.35
CA HIS A 78 -15.53 -0.65 -1.57
C HIS A 78 -16.08 -2.06 -1.29
N GLN A 79 -16.27 -2.44 -0.03
CA GLN A 79 -16.84 -3.73 0.38
C GLN A 79 -16.17 -4.96 -0.24
N ASN A 80 -14.89 -4.85 -0.60
CA ASN A 80 -14.13 -5.87 -1.34
C ASN A 80 -14.74 -6.27 -2.70
N LYS A 81 -15.48 -5.35 -3.33
CA LYS A 81 -16.15 -5.56 -4.64
C LYS A 81 -15.60 -4.57 -5.66
N PRO A 82 -15.01 -5.04 -6.78
CA PRO A 82 -14.44 -4.16 -7.80
C PRO A 82 -15.47 -3.19 -8.43
N ASP A 83 -16.69 -3.63 -8.67
CA ASP A 83 -17.77 -2.81 -9.21
C ASP A 83 -18.17 -1.69 -8.23
N VAL A 84 -18.30 -1.98 -6.95
CA VAL A 84 -18.55 -0.98 -5.90
C VAL A 84 -17.41 0.03 -5.84
N GLY A 85 -16.16 -0.44 -5.80
CA GLY A 85 -14.98 0.43 -5.76
C GLY A 85 -14.88 1.37 -6.95
N VAL A 86 -15.13 0.87 -8.16
CA VAL A 86 -15.16 1.69 -9.38
C VAL A 86 -16.30 2.71 -9.36
N ASN A 87 -17.49 2.32 -8.87
CA ASN A 87 -18.63 3.25 -8.78
C ASN A 87 -18.35 4.38 -7.77
N VAL A 88 -17.78 4.07 -6.60
CA VAL A 88 -17.34 5.09 -5.63
C VAL A 88 -16.29 6.00 -6.26
N ALA A 89 -15.29 5.46 -6.95
CA ALA A 89 -14.24 6.25 -7.58
C ALA A 89 -14.79 7.17 -8.68
N ARG A 90 -15.74 6.70 -9.50
CA ARG A 90 -16.43 7.54 -10.50
C ARG A 90 -17.19 8.69 -9.85
N GLN A 91 -17.99 8.40 -8.82
CA GLN A 91 -18.70 9.42 -8.04
C GLN A 91 -17.71 10.47 -7.53
N TRP A 92 -16.60 10.04 -6.96
CA TRP A 92 -15.59 10.91 -6.42
C TRP A 92 -14.93 11.80 -7.47
N PHE A 93 -14.59 11.26 -8.65
CA PHE A 93 -13.97 12.06 -9.72
C PHE A 93 -14.96 13.00 -10.40
N ASP A 94 -16.13 12.51 -10.74
CA ASP A 94 -17.07 13.25 -11.57
C ASP A 94 -17.88 14.27 -10.74
N VAL A 95 -18.25 13.96 -9.49
CA VAL A 95 -19.12 14.78 -8.63
C VAL A 95 -18.34 15.44 -7.49
N ASP A 96 -17.66 14.66 -6.68
CA ASP A 96 -17.02 15.13 -5.44
C ASP A 96 -15.66 15.81 -5.66
N LYS A 97 -15.14 15.74 -6.90
CA LYS A 97 -13.88 16.38 -7.32
C LYS A 97 -12.65 15.89 -6.54
N VAL A 98 -12.59 14.60 -6.25
CA VAL A 98 -11.40 13.95 -5.69
C VAL A 98 -10.27 13.97 -6.71
N ASP A 99 -9.06 14.24 -6.27
CA ASP A 99 -7.85 14.32 -7.11
C ASP A 99 -7.00 13.05 -7.03
N VAL A 100 -6.98 12.42 -5.88
CA VAL A 100 -6.16 11.25 -5.59
C VAL A 100 -6.92 10.26 -4.73
N ILE A 101 -6.83 8.98 -5.09
CA ILE A 101 -7.31 7.85 -4.28
C ILE A 101 -6.12 7.18 -3.62
N THR A 102 -6.23 6.81 -2.37
CA THR A 102 -5.22 6.04 -1.64
C THR A 102 -5.83 4.78 -1.02
N ASP A 103 -4.97 3.81 -0.74
CA ASP A 103 -5.19 2.52 -0.09
C ASP A 103 -5.64 1.40 -1.05
N THR A 104 -6.92 1.14 -1.22
CA THR A 104 -7.50 0.09 -2.06
C THR A 104 -6.98 -1.33 -1.74
N PRO A 105 -7.18 -1.87 -0.52
CA PRO A 105 -6.53 -3.12 -0.09
C PRO A 105 -6.93 -4.37 -0.89
N ASN A 106 -8.03 -4.36 -1.62
CA ASN A 106 -8.43 -5.47 -2.49
C ASN A 106 -7.78 -5.34 -3.87
N SER A 107 -7.00 -6.34 -4.30
CA SER A 107 -6.27 -6.29 -5.58
C SER A 107 -7.18 -6.20 -6.80
N GLY A 108 -8.37 -6.80 -6.79
CA GLY A 108 -9.35 -6.65 -7.87
C GLY A 108 -9.90 -5.22 -7.96
N VAL A 109 -10.19 -4.60 -6.81
CA VAL A 109 -10.58 -3.18 -6.73
C VAL A 109 -9.45 -2.30 -7.24
N ALA A 110 -8.23 -2.51 -6.77
CA ALA A 110 -7.09 -1.68 -7.12
C ALA A 110 -6.77 -1.72 -8.63
N LEU A 111 -6.83 -2.90 -9.26
CA LEU A 111 -6.64 -3.04 -10.70
C LEU A 111 -7.72 -2.29 -11.50
N ALA A 112 -8.98 -2.41 -11.08
CA ALA A 112 -10.10 -1.73 -11.74
C ALA A 112 -10.03 -0.20 -11.55
N VAL A 113 -9.73 0.27 -10.35
CA VAL A 113 -9.56 1.70 -10.04
C VAL A 113 -8.32 2.27 -10.73
N SER A 114 -7.21 1.51 -10.85
CA SER A 114 -6.01 1.94 -11.58
C SER A 114 -6.30 2.29 -13.04
N ASN A 115 -7.14 1.50 -13.72
CA ASN A 115 -7.57 1.82 -15.07
C ASN A 115 -8.40 3.12 -15.11
N LEU A 116 -9.33 3.29 -14.18
CA LEU A 116 -10.17 4.48 -14.11
C LEU A 116 -9.36 5.75 -13.82
N VAL A 117 -8.39 5.71 -12.90
CA VAL A 117 -7.54 6.87 -12.61
C VAL A 117 -6.68 7.26 -13.81
N LYS A 118 -6.23 6.29 -14.60
CA LYS A 118 -5.54 6.55 -15.88
C LYS A 118 -6.45 7.28 -16.87
N GLU A 119 -7.69 6.79 -17.06
CA GLU A 119 -8.68 7.39 -17.96
C GLU A 119 -9.05 8.83 -17.56
N ARG A 120 -9.14 9.10 -16.25
CA ARG A 120 -9.50 10.40 -15.68
C ARG A 120 -8.30 11.31 -15.40
N ASN A 121 -7.09 10.86 -15.71
CA ASN A 121 -5.84 11.53 -15.34
C ASN A 121 -5.77 11.93 -13.86
N LYS A 122 -6.21 11.03 -12.99
CA LYS A 122 -6.14 11.14 -11.53
C LYS A 122 -4.96 10.32 -10.99
N VAL A 123 -4.85 10.13 -9.68
CA VAL A 123 -3.75 9.40 -9.06
C VAL A 123 -4.28 8.27 -8.19
N LEU A 124 -3.65 7.10 -8.25
CA LEU A 124 -3.80 6.03 -7.28
C LEU A 124 -2.50 5.82 -6.51
N LEU A 125 -2.57 6.02 -5.19
CA LEU A 125 -1.51 5.71 -4.24
C LEU A 125 -1.85 4.36 -3.60
N ASN A 126 -1.38 3.27 -4.19
CA ASN A 126 -1.63 1.94 -3.65
C ASN A 126 -0.72 1.65 -2.45
N SER A 127 -1.31 1.36 -1.31
CA SER A 127 -0.62 0.91 -0.10
C SER A 127 -1.18 -0.40 0.43
N GLY A 128 -2.38 -0.77 0.02
CA GLY A 128 -3.11 -1.92 0.52
C GLY A 128 -3.13 -3.14 -0.39
N ALA A 129 -3.35 -2.96 -1.70
CA ALA A 129 -3.39 -4.09 -2.63
C ALA A 129 -2.01 -4.65 -2.92
N ALA A 130 -1.91 -5.97 -2.84
CA ALA A 130 -0.62 -6.67 -2.92
C ALA A 130 -0.26 -7.17 -4.32
N THR A 131 -1.19 -7.26 -5.28
CA THR A 131 -0.82 -7.84 -6.58
C THR A 131 0.36 -7.12 -7.22
N ALA A 132 1.42 -7.86 -7.53
CA ALA A 132 2.58 -7.34 -8.25
C ALA A 132 2.25 -6.87 -9.68
N ASP A 133 1.09 -7.23 -10.18
CA ASP A 133 0.62 -6.82 -11.51
C ASP A 133 0.47 -5.29 -11.63
N LEU A 134 0.20 -4.56 -10.52
CA LEU A 134 0.07 -3.10 -10.51
C LEU A 134 1.36 -2.35 -10.91
N THR A 135 2.52 -2.94 -10.66
CA THR A 135 3.83 -2.41 -11.08
C THR A 135 4.49 -3.29 -12.16
N GLY A 136 3.79 -4.33 -12.62
CA GLY A 136 4.16 -5.21 -13.72
C GLY A 136 3.28 -4.96 -14.96
N LYS A 137 2.62 -6.03 -15.42
CA LYS A 137 1.82 -6.02 -16.67
C LYS A 137 0.65 -5.03 -16.69
N ALA A 138 0.17 -4.57 -15.54
CA ALA A 138 -0.93 -3.60 -15.41
C ALA A 138 -0.44 -2.23 -14.91
N CYS A 139 0.87 -1.93 -14.99
CA CYS A 139 1.38 -0.64 -14.56
C CYS A 139 0.81 0.51 -15.42
N THR A 140 0.57 1.65 -14.77
CA THR A 140 0.06 2.85 -15.43
C THR A 140 0.86 4.08 -14.98
N PRO A 141 0.93 5.16 -15.78
CA PRO A 141 1.63 6.38 -15.38
C PRO A 141 0.98 7.10 -14.19
N ASN A 142 -0.23 6.70 -13.78
CA ASN A 142 -1.04 7.33 -12.76
C ASN A 142 -1.09 6.55 -11.44
N THR A 143 -0.42 5.40 -11.36
CA THR A 143 -0.45 4.52 -10.18
C THR A 143 0.95 4.31 -9.62
N VAL A 144 1.07 4.37 -8.29
CA VAL A 144 2.29 4.03 -7.55
C VAL A 144 1.96 3.06 -6.41
N SER A 145 2.90 2.16 -6.09
CA SER A 145 2.78 1.18 -5.00
C SER A 145 3.86 1.41 -3.94
N PHE A 146 3.46 1.54 -2.67
CA PHE A 146 4.29 2.14 -1.63
C PHE A 146 4.85 1.16 -0.60
N THR A 147 4.25 -0.02 -0.43
CA THR A 147 4.55 -0.90 0.72
C THR A 147 5.14 -2.24 0.31
N TYR A 148 4.36 -3.09 -0.31
CA TYR A 148 4.66 -4.49 -0.56
C TYR A 148 3.91 -4.97 -1.80
N ASP A 149 4.26 -6.16 -2.26
CA ASP A 149 3.50 -6.89 -3.27
C ASP A 149 3.71 -8.40 -3.15
N THR A 150 2.99 -9.17 -3.97
CA THR A 150 3.05 -10.64 -3.97
C THR A 150 4.44 -11.18 -4.32
N TYR A 151 5.22 -10.46 -5.10
CA TYR A 151 6.61 -10.82 -5.40
C TYR A 151 7.51 -10.67 -4.17
N MET A 152 7.35 -9.58 -3.40
CA MET A 152 8.07 -9.39 -2.13
C MET A 152 7.74 -10.49 -1.13
N LEU A 153 6.46 -10.84 -0.97
CA LEU A 153 6.00 -11.87 -0.04
C LEU A 153 6.57 -13.25 -0.43
N ALA A 154 6.57 -13.57 -1.71
CA ALA A 154 7.13 -14.82 -2.23
C ALA A 154 8.64 -14.92 -2.00
N ASN A 155 9.40 -13.86 -2.31
CA ASN A 155 10.84 -13.83 -2.13
C ASN A 155 11.29 -13.68 -0.68
N GLY A 156 10.44 -13.17 0.20
CA GLY A 156 10.65 -13.19 1.64
C GLY A 156 10.33 -14.55 2.23
N THR A 157 9.07 -14.78 2.55
CA THR A 157 8.60 -15.97 3.28
C THR A 157 8.72 -17.24 2.44
N GLY A 158 8.30 -17.21 1.17
CA GLY A 158 8.32 -18.40 0.30
C GLY A 158 9.73 -18.95 0.11
N LYS A 159 10.67 -18.08 -0.25
CA LYS A 159 12.09 -18.45 -0.41
C LYS A 159 12.73 -18.95 0.89
N ALA A 160 12.48 -18.25 2.00
CA ALA A 160 13.07 -18.61 3.29
C ALA A 160 12.62 -19.99 3.76
N LEU A 161 11.32 -20.27 3.73
CA LEU A 161 10.79 -21.58 4.16
C LEU A 161 11.19 -22.72 3.23
N THR A 162 11.26 -22.49 1.92
CA THR A 162 11.74 -23.49 0.96
C THR A 162 13.20 -23.87 1.25
N LYS A 163 14.07 -22.87 1.44
CA LYS A 163 15.49 -23.09 1.78
C LYS A 163 15.71 -23.71 3.15
N ALA A 164 14.79 -23.53 4.08
CA ALA A 164 14.83 -24.14 5.42
C ALA A 164 14.33 -25.61 5.44
N GLY A 165 14.16 -26.23 4.28
CA GLY A 165 13.76 -27.64 4.14
C GLY A 165 12.27 -27.85 3.87
N GLY A 166 11.48 -26.79 3.72
CA GLY A 166 10.10 -26.83 3.25
C GLY A 166 10.02 -27.01 1.73
N ASP A 167 10.47 -28.16 1.23
CA ASP A 167 10.67 -28.42 -0.19
C ASP A 167 9.40 -28.85 -0.94
N THR A 168 8.29 -29.08 -0.23
CA THR A 168 7.00 -29.40 -0.83
C THR A 168 5.90 -28.49 -0.31
N TRP A 169 5.12 -27.94 -1.22
CA TRP A 169 4.10 -26.93 -0.95
C TRP A 169 2.73 -27.35 -1.47
N PHE A 170 1.70 -27.00 -0.71
CA PHE A 170 0.31 -27.02 -1.14
C PHE A 170 -0.34 -25.69 -0.76
N PHE A 171 -1.10 -25.08 -1.68
CA PHE A 171 -1.68 -23.76 -1.44
C PHE A 171 -3.14 -23.82 -1.00
N LEU A 172 -3.47 -22.95 -0.05
CA LEU A 172 -4.83 -22.59 0.34
C LEU A 172 -5.05 -21.14 -0.14
N THR A 173 -5.77 -20.99 -1.25
CA THR A 173 -5.77 -19.76 -2.03
C THR A 173 -7.14 -19.10 -2.05
N SER A 174 -7.19 -17.81 -1.70
CA SER A 174 -8.39 -17.00 -1.86
C SER A 174 -8.69 -16.78 -3.35
N ASP A 175 -9.90 -17.10 -3.80
CA ASP A 175 -10.26 -17.17 -5.23
C ASP A 175 -10.56 -15.79 -5.83
N TYR A 176 -9.56 -14.91 -5.86
CA TYR A 176 -9.59 -13.61 -6.54
C TYR A 176 -8.18 -13.14 -6.91
N ALA A 177 -8.07 -11.95 -7.53
CA ALA A 177 -6.82 -11.45 -8.12
C ALA A 177 -5.60 -11.52 -7.20
N PHE A 178 -5.75 -11.21 -5.90
CA PHE A 178 -4.66 -11.28 -4.93
C PHE A 178 -4.19 -12.72 -4.67
N GLY A 179 -5.10 -13.61 -4.33
CA GLY A 179 -4.76 -15.01 -4.04
C GLY A 179 -4.08 -15.68 -5.23
N HIS A 180 -4.61 -15.46 -6.44
CA HIS A 180 -4.02 -15.97 -7.67
C HIS A 180 -2.61 -15.44 -7.93
N ALA A 181 -2.38 -14.14 -7.71
CA ALA A 181 -1.06 -13.52 -7.86
C ALA A 181 -0.07 -14.08 -6.82
N LEU A 182 -0.48 -14.21 -5.57
CA LEU A 182 0.39 -14.69 -4.49
C LEU A 182 0.75 -16.17 -4.66
N GLU A 183 -0.21 -17.03 -5.04
CA GLU A 183 0.06 -18.43 -5.38
C GLU A 183 1.01 -18.55 -6.57
N ARG A 184 0.77 -17.79 -7.65
CA ARG A 184 1.63 -17.76 -8.85
C ARG A 184 3.07 -17.38 -8.50
N ASP A 185 3.24 -16.25 -7.81
CA ASP A 185 4.56 -15.70 -7.52
C ASP A 185 5.32 -16.59 -6.52
N THR A 186 4.62 -17.12 -5.51
CA THR A 186 5.22 -18.04 -4.54
C THR A 186 5.59 -19.37 -5.18
N SER A 187 4.73 -19.93 -6.05
CA SER A 187 5.02 -21.15 -6.80
C SER A 187 6.28 -21.02 -7.65
N ALA A 188 6.45 -19.88 -8.33
CA ALA A 188 7.65 -19.61 -9.12
C ALA A 188 8.91 -19.57 -8.23
N VAL A 189 8.85 -18.90 -7.09
CA VAL A 189 9.97 -18.80 -6.15
C VAL A 189 10.29 -20.17 -5.52
N VAL A 190 9.29 -20.94 -5.11
CA VAL A 190 9.45 -22.30 -4.58
C VAL A 190 10.19 -23.18 -5.60
N THR A 191 9.71 -23.19 -6.85
CA THR A 191 10.33 -23.99 -7.93
C THR A 191 11.75 -23.55 -8.22
N ALA A 192 12.00 -22.24 -8.32
CA ALA A 192 13.33 -21.68 -8.56
C ALA A 192 14.34 -21.98 -7.44
N ASN A 193 13.86 -22.28 -6.23
CA ASN A 193 14.70 -22.68 -5.09
C ASN A 193 14.72 -24.19 -4.80
N GLY A 194 14.34 -25.01 -5.78
CA GLY A 194 14.42 -26.46 -5.72
C GLY A 194 13.26 -27.13 -4.99
N GLY A 195 12.22 -26.39 -4.63
CA GLY A 195 11.00 -26.93 -4.06
C GLY A 195 10.00 -27.41 -5.12
N LYS A 196 8.95 -28.08 -4.67
CA LYS A 196 7.89 -28.62 -5.51
C LYS A 196 6.52 -28.22 -5.00
N VAL A 197 5.69 -27.71 -5.90
CA VAL A 197 4.28 -27.43 -5.63
C VAL A 197 3.47 -28.70 -5.95
N LEU A 198 2.80 -29.25 -4.94
CA LEU A 198 2.00 -30.48 -5.06
C LEU A 198 0.56 -30.17 -5.51
N GLY A 199 0.13 -28.93 -5.42
CA GLY A 199 -1.20 -28.47 -5.80
C GLY A 199 -1.70 -27.35 -4.90
N GLY A 200 -2.99 -27.09 -4.99
CA GLY A 200 -3.68 -26.09 -4.18
C GLY A 200 -5.18 -26.23 -4.28
N VAL A 201 -5.87 -25.58 -3.37
CA VAL A 201 -7.33 -25.48 -3.37
C VAL A 201 -7.72 -24.01 -3.21
N LYS A 202 -8.77 -23.61 -3.93
CA LYS A 202 -9.28 -22.24 -3.89
C LYS A 202 -10.50 -22.17 -3.00
N HIS A 203 -10.58 -21.12 -2.19
CA HIS A 203 -11.73 -20.81 -1.35
C HIS A 203 -12.32 -19.44 -1.69
N PRO A 204 -13.61 -19.22 -1.55
CA PRO A 204 -14.22 -17.89 -1.71
C PRO A 204 -13.63 -16.90 -0.72
N ILE A 205 -13.62 -15.62 -1.09
CA ILE A 205 -13.32 -14.53 -0.14
C ILE A 205 -14.38 -14.51 0.97
N ASN A 206 -13.95 -14.23 2.20
CA ASN A 206 -14.81 -14.24 3.39
C ASN A 206 -15.37 -15.65 3.74
N THR A 207 -14.50 -16.65 3.69
CA THR A 207 -14.82 -18.04 4.06
C THR A 207 -14.88 -18.17 5.58
N ALA A 208 -15.98 -18.69 6.09
CA ALA A 208 -16.16 -18.94 7.53
C ALA A 208 -15.67 -20.34 7.94
N ASP A 209 -15.89 -21.36 7.10
CA ASP A 209 -15.55 -22.74 7.37
C ASP A 209 -14.48 -23.24 6.39
N PHE A 210 -13.29 -23.52 6.93
CA PHE A 210 -12.14 -24.02 6.18
C PHE A 210 -11.98 -25.54 6.23
N SER A 211 -12.86 -26.27 6.89
CA SER A 211 -12.72 -27.70 7.15
C SER A 211 -12.40 -28.54 5.91
N SER A 212 -13.19 -28.38 4.84
CA SER A 212 -13.00 -29.14 3.59
C SER A 212 -11.69 -28.78 2.86
N PHE A 213 -11.27 -27.50 2.94
CA PHE A 213 -10.03 -27.01 2.35
C PHE A 213 -8.81 -27.53 3.13
N LEU A 214 -8.89 -27.52 4.45
CA LEU A 214 -7.83 -28.03 5.34
C LEU A 214 -7.67 -29.55 5.23
N LEU A 215 -8.74 -30.31 5.04
CA LEU A 215 -8.66 -31.76 4.75
C LEU A 215 -7.90 -32.04 3.45
N GLN A 216 -8.11 -31.24 2.40
CA GLN A 216 -7.35 -31.36 1.15
C GLN A 216 -5.87 -31.01 1.36
N ALA A 217 -5.60 -29.94 2.10
CA ALA A 217 -4.24 -29.56 2.46
C ALA A 217 -3.53 -30.67 3.25
N GLN A 218 -4.19 -31.27 4.24
CA GLN A 218 -3.69 -32.38 5.02
C GLN A 218 -3.40 -33.60 4.14
N ALA A 219 -4.32 -33.95 3.25
CA ALA A 219 -4.19 -35.07 2.33
C ALA A 219 -3.04 -34.93 1.33
N SER A 220 -2.62 -33.71 1.00
CA SER A 220 -1.51 -33.42 0.10
C SER A 220 -0.16 -33.93 0.62
N LYS A 221 0.00 -34.06 1.94
CA LYS A 221 1.26 -34.41 2.61
C LYS A 221 2.40 -33.42 2.33
N ALA A 222 2.09 -32.23 1.85
CA ALA A 222 3.08 -31.17 1.66
C ALA A 222 3.67 -30.74 3.01
N LYS A 223 4.95 -30.46 3.06
CA LYS A 223 5.62 -29.94 4.27
C LYS A 223 5.13 -28.55 4.64
N ILE A 224 4.82 -27.74 3.62
CA ILE A 224 4.34 -26.37 3.80
C ILE A 224 2.94 -26.22 3.19
N ILE A 225 2.04 -25.67 3.99
CA ILE A 225 0.74 -25.19 3.51
C ILE A 225 0.84 -23.67 3.37
N GLY A 226 0.90 -23.20 2.13
CA GLY A 226 0.98 -21.79 1.81
C GLY A 226 -0.39 -21.13 1.87
N LEU A 227 -0.59 -20.23 2.82
CA LEU A 227 -1.82 -19.45 2.95
C LEU A 227 -1.76 -18.25 2.01
N ALA A 228 -2.33 -18.39 0.82
CA ALA A 228 -2.44 -17.33 -0.17
C ALA A 228 -3.79 -16.59 0.02
N ASN A 229 -4.01 -16.08 1.22
CA ASN A 229 -5.17 -15.31 1.65
C ASN A 229 -4.75 -14.19 2.61
N ALA A 230 -5.69 -13.40 3.14
CA ALA A 230 -5.40 -12.26 3.99
C ALA A 230 -6.54 -11.97 4.98
N GLY A 231 -6.22 -11.22 6.05
CA GLY A 231 -7.19 -10.74 7.03
C GLY A 231 -7.97 -11.87 7.70
N GLY A 232 -9.29 -11.74 7.78
CA GLY A 232 -10.16 -12.74 8.40
C GLY A 232 -10.04 -14.14 7.82
N ASP A 233 -9.80 -14.28 6.51
CA ASP A 233 -9.58 -15.60 5.89
C ASP A 233 -8.28 -16.24 6.39
N THR A 234 -7.21 -15.47 6.55
CA THR A 234 -5.94 -15.94 7.13
C THR A 234 -6.12 -16.34 8.59
N THR A 235 -6.72 -15.49 9.41
CA THR A 235 -6.91 -15.78 10.83
C THR A 235 -7.81 -16.98 11.07
N ASN A 236 -8.89 -17.12 10.29
CA ASN A 236 -9.78 -18.28 10.37
C ASN A 236 -9.10 -19.58 9.93
N SER A 237 -8.35 -19.55 8.82
CA SER A 237 -7.62 -20.74 8.37
C SER A 237 -6.53 -21.17 9.37
N ILE A 238 -5.82 -20.23 10.00
CA ILE A 238 -4.82 -20.53 11.04
C ILE A 238 -5.48 -21.16 12.28
N LYS A 239 -6.58 -20.57 12.79
CA LYS A 239 -7.31 -21.12 13.95
C LYS A 239 -7.78 -22.53 13.68
N GLN A 240 -8.48 -22.74 12.57
CA GLN A 240 -9.03 -24.03 12.21
C GLN A 240 -7.92 -25.07 11.89
N ALA A 241 -6.83 -24.69 11.24
CA ALA A 241 -5.67 -25.56 11.04
C ALA A 241 -5.06 -26.04 12.36
N SER A 242 -5.02 -25.18 13.38
CA SER A 242 -4.59 -25.54 14.73
C SER A 242 -5.55 -26.55 15.39
N GLU A 243 -6.86 -26.36 15.25
CA GLU A 243 -7.90 -27.28 15.74
C GLU A 243 -7.84 -28.63 15.05
N PHE A 244 -7.54 -28.67 13.74
CA PHE A 244 -7.30 -29.91 12.97
C PHE A 244 -5.97 -30.59 13.29
N GLY A 245 -5.10 -29.97 14.06
CA GLY A 245 -3.80 -30.52 14.42
C GLY A 245 -2.81 -30.64 13.27
N LEU A 246 -2.94 -29.83 12.21
CA LEU A 246 -2.05 -29.85 11.05
C LEU A 246 -0.57 -29.71 11.44
N ASN A 247 -0.26 -28.82 12.37
CA ASN A 247 1.11 -28.59 12.85
C ASN A 247 1.70 -29.81 13.58
N THR A 248 0.87 -30.66 14.18
CA THR A 248 1.32 -31.85 14.90
C THR A 248 1.60 -33.04 13.95
N GLN A 249 1.19 -32.93 12.69
CA GLN A 249 1.36 -33.95 11.66
C GLN A 249 2.54 -33.67 10.72
N GLY A 250 3.43 -32.74 11.09
CA GLY A 250 4.63 -32.41 10.33
C GLY A 250 4.43 -31.43 9.18
N GLN A 251 3.22 -30.90 9.00
CA GLN A 251 2.93 -29.82 8.06
C GLN A 251 3.03 -28.47 8.77
N LYS A 252 3.68 -27.49 8.12
CA LYS A 252 3.80 -26.12 8.66
C LYS A 252 2.97 -25.15 7.83
N LEU A 253 2.37 -24.16 8.49
CA LEU A 253 1.71 -23.05 7.82
C LEU A 253 2.73 -21.99 7.42
N ALA A 254 2.66 -21.53 6.19
CA ALA A 254 3.30 -20.29 5.74
C ALA A 254 2.23 -19.20 5.65
N ALA A 255 2.22 -18.26 6.58
CA ALA A 255 1.35 -17.10 6.51
C ALA A 255 1.98 -16.10 5.53
N LEU A 256 1.71 -16.29 4.22
CA LEU A 256 2.36 -15.49 3.18
C LEU A 256 2.03 -14.00 3.28
N LEU A 257 0.84 -13.65 3.80
CA LEU A 257 0.49 -12.28 4.19
C LEU A 257 -0.16 -12.30 5.57
N LEU A 258 0.51 -11.68 6.51
CA LEU A 258 0.05 -11.57 7.90
C LEU A 258 0.35 -10.15 8.40
N PHE A 259 -0.62 -9.55 9.08
CA PHE A 259 -0.50 -8.22 9.65
C PHE A 259 -0.50 -8.26 11.18
N ILE A 260 0.00 -7.18 11.79
CA ILE A 260 0.03 -7.06 13.26
C ILE A 260 -1.36 -7.18 13.88
N ASN A 261 -2.40 -6.70 13.20
CA ASN A 261 -3.80 -6.80 13.62
C ASN A 261 -4.29 -8.25 13.60
N ASP A 262 -3.84 -9.06 12.64
CA ASP A 262 -4.11 -10.49 12.57
C ASP A 262 -3.48 -11.22 13.77
N VAL A 263 -2.21 -10.94 14.05
CA VAL A 263 -1.51 -11.51 15.22
C VAL A 263 -2.19 -11.11 16.52
N HIS A 264 -2.63 -9.83 16.64
CA HIS A 264 -3.38 -9.36 17.79
C HIS A 264 -4.70 -10.11 17.98
N SER A 265 -5.43 -10.33 16.88
CA SER A 265 -6.70 -11.09 16.88
C SER A 265 -6.52 -12.58 17.21
N LEU A 266 -5.46 -13.21 16.71
CA LEU A 266 -5.11 -14.61 16.97
C LEU A 266 -4.63 -14.84 18.40
N GLY A 267 -3.91 -13.85 18.95
CA GLY A 267 -3.12 -14.00 20.16
C GLY A 267 -1.84 -14.81 19.94
N LEU A 268 -0.82 -14.50 20.73
CA LEU A 268 0.52 -15.10 20.58
C LEU A 268 0.52 -16.62 20.76
N LYS A 269 -0.34 -17.18 21.62
CA LYS A 269 -0.43 -18.63 21.82
C LYS A 269 -0.77 -19.37 20.52
N THR A 270 -1.63 -18.80 19.69
CA THR A 270 -2.03 -19.39 18.39
C THR A 270 -1.04 -19.05 17.27
N ALA A 271 -0.54 -17.81 17.27
CA ALA A 271 0.25 -17.27 16.17
C ALA A 271 1.77 -17.54 16.30
N GLN A 272 2.28 -17.90 17.48
CA GLN A 272 3.72 -18.09 17.72
C GLN A 272 4.41 -18.98 16.67
N GLY A 273 5.60 -18.56 16.24
CA GLY A 273 6.41 -19.30 15.27
C GLY A 273 5.97 -19.16 13.80
N LEU A 274 4.88 -18.46 13.52
CA LEU A 274 4.53 -18.13 12.13
C LEU A 274 5.59 -17.21 11.53
N SER A 275 6.09 -17.58 10.35
CA SER A 275 7.02 -16.77 9.57
C SER A 275 6.24 -16.00 8.49
N PHE A 276 6.56 -14.73 8.32
CA PHE A 276 5.91 -13.84 7.37
C PHE A 276 6.83 -12.68 6.99
N THR A 277 6.43 -11.89 5.99
CA THR A 277 7.22 -10.79 5.45
C THR A 277 6.42 -9.50 5.47
N GLU A 278 7.01 -8.43 6.01
CA GLU A 278 6.46 -7.06 5.94
C GLU A 278 7.56 -6.06 5.58
N SER A 279 7.18 -4.87 5.11
CA SER A 279 8.08 -3.74 4.88
C SER A 279 8.11 -2.73 6.04
N PHE A 280 7.27 -2.92 7.04
CA PHE A 280 7.13 -2.05 8.20
C PHE A 280 6.70 -2.83 9.44
N TYR A 281 7.27 -2.44 10.58
CA TYR A 281 6.79 -2.82 11.90
C TYR A 281 6.92 -1.63 12.84
N TRP A 282 5.94 -1.42 13.70
CA TRP A 282 5.87 -0.23 14.54
C TRP A 282 7.07 -0.06 15.49
N ASP A 283 7.64 -1.16 15.95
CA ASP A 283 8.72 -1.20 16.94
C ASP A 283 10.09 -1.47 16.32
N MET A 284 10.39 -0.86 15.15
CA MET A 284 11.69 -1.04 14.51
C MET A 284 12.76 -0.07 14.99
N ASN A 285 12.37 1.18 15.24
CA ASN A 285 13.28 2.26 15.65
C ASN A 285 12.49 3.39 16.34
N ASP A 286 13.21 4.41 16.81
CA ASP A 286 12.58 5.52 17.54
C ASP A 286 11.56 6.30 16.70
N ALA A 287 11.81 6.48 15.41
CA ALA A 287 10.89 7.21 14.54
C ALA A 287 9.59 6.43 14.31
N THR A 288 9.68 5.12 14.02
CA THR A 288 8.49 4.26 13.85
C THR A 288 7.70 4.17 15.15
N ARG A 289 8.36 4.04 16.30
CA ARG A 289 7.71 4.03 17.61
C ARG A 289 6.99 5.33 17.92
N ALA A 290 7.65 6.48 17.70
CA ALA A 290 7.07 7.80 17.96
C ALA A 290 5.82 8.05 17.12
N TRP A 291 5.88 7.77 15.82
CA TRP A 291 4.75 7.93 14.92
C TRP A 291 3.61 6.97 15.30
N SER A 292 3.91 5.70 15.55
CA SER A 292 2.92 4.67 15.84
C SER A 292 2.18 4.93 17.16
N LYS A 293 2.83 5.52 18.17
CA LYS A 293 2.16 5.97 19.40
C LYS A 293 1.18 7.11 19.13
N ARG A 294 1.55 8.07 18.26
CA ARG A 294 0.64 9.16 17.84
C ARG A 294 -0.56 8.60 17.08
N PHE A 295 -0.32 7.62 16.21
CA PHE A 295 -1.37 6.93 15.46
C PHE A 295 -2.32 6.18 16.41
N ALA A 296 -1.80 5.36 17.31
CA ALA A 296 -2.59 4.57 18.24
C ALA A 296 -3.46 5.44 19.18
N ALA A 297 -3.00 6.65 19.52
CA ALA A 297 -3.78 7.61 20.31
C ALA A 297 -5.04 8.12 19.58
N GLN A 298 -5.08 8.03 18.26
CA GLN A 298 -6.19 8.49 17.40
C GLN A 298 -6.96 7.32 16.78
N ALA A 299 -6.33 6.15 16.68
CA ALA A 299 -6.90 4.96 16.07
C ALA A 299 -8.00 4.35 16.95
N SER A 300 -8.99 3.73 16.32
CA SER A 300 -10.02 3.00 17.03
C SER A 300 -9.40 1.90 17.91
N LYS A 301 -9.91 1.76 19.13
CA LYS A 301 -9.46 0.77 20.13
C LYS A 301 -7.96 0.88 20.50
N GLY A 302 -7.30 2.00 20.23
CA GLY A 302 -5.87 2.16 20.47
C GLY A 302 -4.99 1.19 19.64
N SER A 303 -5.46 0.81 18.46
CA SER A 303 -4.79 -0.14 17.57
C SER A 303 -3.47 0.42 17.06
N TYR A 304 -2.42 -0.38 17.09
CA TYR A 304 -1.15 -0.02 16.44
C TYR A 304 -1.23 -0.22 14.92
N PRO A 305 -0.44 0.55 14.15
CA PRO A 305 -0.59 0.59 12.71
C PRO A 305 -0.10 -0.67 12.02
N SER A 306 -0.86 -1.11 11.02
CA SER A 306 -0.42 -2.09 10.05
C SER A 306 0.56 -1.48 9.04
N MET A 307 1.22 -2.32 8.26
CA MET A 307 2.07 -1.93 7.13
C MET A 307 1.29 -1.08 6.10
N THR A 308 0.01 -1.37 5.86
CA THR A 308 -0.80 -0.62 4.88
C THR A 308 -1.14 0.78 5.39
N GLN A 309 -1.47 0.92 6.67
CA GLN A 309 -1.75 2.22 7.29
C GLN A 309 -0.51 3.10 7.33
N ALA A 310 0.65 2.53 7.69
CA ALA A 310 1.94 3.23 7.57
C ALA A 310 2.26 3.63 6.13
N GLY A 311 1.96 2.77 5.18
CA GLY A 311 2.12 3.04 3.75
C GLY A 311 1.24 4.18 3.25
N ASN A 312 0.00 4.26 3.70
CA ASN A 312 -0.90 5.37 3.36
C ASN A 312 -0.37 6.72 3.84
N TYR A 313 0.14 6.77 5.07
CA TYR A 313 0.82 7.97 5.58
C TYR A 313 1.99 8.36 4.68
N ALA A 314 2.89 7.43 4.39
CA ALA A 314 4.09 7.71 3.60
C ALA A 314 3.76 8.11 2.15
N ALA A 315 2.79 7.45 1.52
CA ALA A 315 2.37 7.72 0.15
C ALA A 315 1.75 9.11 0.02
N VAL A 316 0.83 9.46 0.92
CA VAL A 316 0.18 10.78 0.92
C VAL A 316 1.18 11.88 1.25
N LEU A 317 2.07 11.68 2.21
CA LEU A 317 3.12 12.63 2.54
C LEU A 317 4.00 12.94 1.32
N HIS A 318 4.41 11.91 0.57
CA HIS A 318 5.22 12.07 -0.63
C HIS A 318 4.45 12.71 -1.79
N TYR A 319 3.19 12.36 -1.99
CA TYR A 319 2.29 13.00 -2.95
C TYR A 319 2.16 14.50 -2.68
N LEU A 320 1.95 14.89 -1.43
CA LEU A 320 1.85 16.30 -1.03
C LEU A 320 3.18 17.05 -1.22
N LYS A 321 4.32 16.42 -0.98
CA LYS A 321 5.64 16.98 -1.32
C LYS A 321 5.78 17.23 -2.82
N ALA A 322 5.31 16.30 -3.66
CA ALA A 322 5.34 16.48 -5.12
C ALA A 322 4.46 17.64 -5.58
N LEU A 323 3.26 17.79 -4.99
CA LEU A 323 2.38 18.94 -5.28
C LEU A 323 3.01 20.26 -4.88
N ASP A 324 3.64 20.36 -3.71
CA ASP A 324 4.34 21.56 -3.27
C ASP A 324 5.49 21.92 -4.22
N ALA A 325 6.27 20.91 -4.65
CA ALA A 325 7.37 21.08 -5.61
C ALA A 325 6.89 21.53 -7.00
N LEU A 326 5.67 21.18 -7.39
CA LEU A 326 5.02 21.67 -8.62
C LEU A 326 4.40 23.07 -8.46
N GLY A 327 4.29 23.57 -7.22
CA GLY A 327 3.65 24.83 -6.89
C GLY A 327 2.12 24.77 -6.86
N GLY A 328 1.51 23.60 -6.99
CA GLY A 328 0.05 23.39 -7.00
C GLY A 328 -0.43 22.57 -8.20
N ASN A 329 -1.73 22.62 -8.47
CA ASN A 329 -2.42 21.93 -9.55
C ASN A 329 -2.42 20.40 -9.43
N PRO A 330 -3.28 19.81 -8.59
CA PRO A 330 -3.42 18.37 -8.42
C PRO A 330 -4.16 17.67 -9.58
N HIS A 331 -4.69 18.44 -10.55
CA HIS A 331 -5.63 17.93 -11.56
C HIS A 331 -4.95 17.17 -12.72
N ASP A 332 -3.62 17.28 -12.86
CA ASP A 332 -2.83 16.52 -13.83
C ASP A 332 -2.09 15.38 -13.11
N GLY A 333 -2.80 14.27 -12.92
CA GLY A 333 -2.30 13.13 -12.15
C GLY A 333 -1.01 12.52 -12.69
N ALA A 334 -0.89 12.40 -14.01
CA ALA A 334 0.33 11.86 -14.63
C ALA A 334 1.55 12.75 -14.36
N LYS A 335 1.37 14.08 -14.38
CA LYS A 335 2.43 15.05 -14.05
C LYS A 335 2.82 14.98 -12.58
N VAL A 336 1.84 14.83 -11.68
CA VAL A 336 2.12 14.67 -10.25
C VAL A 336 2.91 13.38 -9.99
N VAL A 337 2.49 12.25 -10.58
CA VAL A 337 3.22 10.97 -10.44
C VAL A 337 4.61 11.05 -11.04
N ALA A 338 4.79 11.73 -12.19
CA ALA A 338 6.13 11.97 -12.75
C ALA A 338 7.02 12.75 -11.76
N LYS A 339 6.47 13.79 -11.10
CA LYS A 339 7.19 14.53 -10.05
C LYS A 339 7.49 13.66 -8.82
N MET A 340 6.58 12.79 -8.41
CA MET A 340 6.82 11.84 -7.32
C MET A 340 7.99 10.89 -7.63
N LYS A 341 8.16 10.47 -8.90
CA LYS A 341 9.28 9.62 -9.34
C LYS A 341 10.61 10.38 -9.45
N GLU A 342 10.55 11.68 -9.71
CA GLU A 342 11.73 12.56 -9.82
C GLU A 342 12.36 12.87 -8.46
N ILE A 343 11.54 13.08 -7.43
CA ILE A 343 12.02 13.46 -6.09
C ILE A 343 12.22 12.23 -5.21
N VAL A 344 13.24 12.31 -4.35
CA VAL A 344 13.53 11.23 -3.38
C VAL A 344 12.39 11.11 -2.38
N VAL A 345 11.91 9.87 -2.19
CA VAL A 345 10.98 9.55 -1.11
C VAL A 345 11.75 9.55 0.20
N ASP A 346 11.30 10.33 1.16
CA ASP A 346 11.93 10.42 2.48
C ASP A 346 10.85 10.66 3.54
N ASP A 347 10.65 9.68 4.40
CA ASP A 347 9.69 9.72 5.50
C ASP A 347 10.20 8.93 6.73
N PRO A 348 9.63 9.20 7.92
CA PRO A 348 10.12 8.60 9.17
C PRO A 348 9.88 7.09 9.29
N LEU A 349 9.04 6.49 8.44
CA LEU A 349 8.59 5.10 8.59
C LEU A 349 9.38 4.12 7.74
N PHE A 350 9.70 4.50 6.50
CA PHE A 350 10.40 3.65 5.54
C PHE A 350 11.77 4.22 5.12
N GLY A 351 12.12 5.40 5.65
CA GLY A 351 13.39 6.07 5.35
C GLY A 351 13.48 6.57 3.91
N LYS A 352 14.73 6.75 3.47
CA LYS A 352 15.08 7.35 2.18
C LYS A 352 15.17 6.28 1.09
N ASN A 353 14.43 6.45 0.00
CA ASN A 353 14.39 5.54 -1.14
C ASN A 353 13.80 6.20 -2.39
N GLN A 354 13.49 5.42 -3.43
CA GLN A 354 13.03 5.93 -4.72
C GLN A 354 11.75 5.25 -5.18
N LEU A 355 10.96 5.97 -5.97
CA LEU A 355 9.94 5.39 -6.84
C LEU A 355 10.58 5.04 -8.18
N ARG A 356 10.49 3.78 -8.56
CA ARG A 356 10.98 3.25 -9.83
C ARG A 356 10.06 3.68 -10.99
N ALA A 357 10.53 3.53 -12.22
CA ALA A 357 9.78 3.91 -13.42
C ALA A 357 8.39 3.26 -13.51
N ASP A 358 8.27 2.00 -13.08
CA ASP A 358 7.02 1.25 -13.02
C ASP A 358 6.08 1.66 -11.85
N GLY A 359 6.47 2.63 -11.04
CA GLY A 359 5.69 3.14 -9.91
C GLY A 359 5.91 2.39 -8.60
N ARG A 360 6.81 1.39 -8.55
CA ARG A 360 7.14 0.71 -7.30
C ARG A 360 8.07 1.53 -6.44
N ARG A 361 7.75 1.68 -5.16
CA ARG A 361 8.67 2.18 -4.16
C ARG A 361 9.67 1.09 -3.75
N MET A 362 10.95 1.41 -3.81
CA MET A 362 12.03 0.49 -3.49
C MET A 362 12.30 0.49 -1.98
N VAL A 363 11.57 -0.35 -1.25
CA VAL A 363 11.72 -0.55 0.19
C VAL A 363 12.27 -1.94 0.49
N PRO A 364 13.06 -2.10 1.55
CA PRO A 364 13.49 -3.42 1.99
C PRO A 364 12.29 -4.22 2.52
N ALA A 365 12.41 -5.54 2.45
CA ALA A 365 11.53 -6.45 3.16
C ALA A 365 12.19 -6.93 4.46
N TYR A 366 11.37 -7.28 5.41
CA TYR A 366 11.79 -7.85 6.68
C TYR A 366 11.09 -9.18 6.88
N LEU A 367 11.87 -10.24 7.02
CA LEU A 367 11.34 -11.53 7.45
C LEU A 367 11.21 -11.52 8.96
N PHE A 368 10.00 -11.74 9.44
CA PHE A 368 9.67 -11.81 10.84
C PHE A 368 9.19 -13.21 11.24
N GLU A 369 9.29 -13.49 12.52
CA GLU A 369 8.63 -14.59 13.19
C GLU A 369 7.76 -14.04 14.32
N VAL A 370 6.56 -14.58 14.50
CA VAL A 370 5.72 -14.22 15.64
C VAL A 370 6.34 -14.75 16.92
N LYS A 371 6.53 -13.87 17.89
CA LYS A 371 7.08 -14.18 19.21
C LYS A 371 6.23 -15.20 19.96
N LYS A 372 6.87 -15.99 20.83
CA LYS A 372 6.19 -16.75 21.86
C LYS A 372 5.64 -15.81 22.95
N PRO A 373 4.61 -16.21 23.70
CA PRO A 373 4.07 -15.37 24.77
C PRO A 373 5.11 -14.87 25.78
N GLU A 374 6.06 -15.71 26.15
CA GLU A 374 7.14 -15.38 27.11
C GLU A 374 8.20 -14.43 26.53
N GLU A 375 8.28 -14.28 25.24
CA GLU A 375 9.20 -13.34 24.55
C GLU A 375 8.63 -11.92 24.43
N SER A 376 7.31 -11.76 24.52
CA SER A 376 6.62 -10.46 24.45
C SER A 376 6.75 -9.73 25.80
N LYS A 377 7.24 -8.49 25.78
CA LYS A 377 7.56 -7.71 26.99
C LYS A 377 6.54 -6.61 27.30
N TYR A 378 5.76 -6.17 26.29
CA TYR A 378 4.78 -5.09 26.39
C TYR A 378 3.66 -5.27 25.34
N PRO A 379 2.56 -4.53 25.44
CA PRO A 379 1.48 -4.63 24.45
C PRO A 379 1.98 -4.37 23.00
N TRP A 380 1.51 -5.19 22.05
CA TRP A 380 1.88 -5.16 20.64
C TRP A 380 3.34 -5.53 20.31
N ASP A 381 4.11 -6.03 21.27
CA ASP A 381 5.44 -6.57 21.05
C ASP A 381 5.35 -8.02 20.53
N TYR A 382 5.03 -8.15 19.24
CA TYR A 382 4.67 -9.44 18.65
C TYR A 382 5.71 -10.03 17.71
N TYR A 383 6.62 -9.21 17.16
CA TYR A 383 7.49 -9.62 16.08
C TYR A 383 8.94 -9.76 16.51
N LYS A 384 9.56 -10.82 16.03
CA LYS A 384 10.98 -11.07 16.11
C LYS A 384 11.57 -10.96 14.71
N LEU A 385 12.49 -10.02 14.51
CA LEU A 385 13.19 -9.86 13.25
C LEU A 385 14.13 -11.03 13.01
N VAL A 386 13.95 -11.72 11.88
CA VAL A 386 14.80 -12.84 11.44
C VAL A 386 15.85 -12.33 10.47
N SER A 387 15.47 -11.58 9.43
CA SER A 387 16.40 -11.01 8.46
C SER A 387 15.80 -9.79 7.76
N LYS A 388 16.69 -8.94 7.27
CA LYS A 388 16.37 -7.87 6.33
C LYS A 388 16.77 -8.33 4.93
N ILE A 389 15.95 -8.03 3.94
CA ILE A 389 16.15 -8.38 2.53
C ILE A 389 16.17 -7.09 1.72
N ASP A 390 17.17 -6.94 0.88
CA ASP A 390 17.35 -5.72 0.10
C ASP A 390 16.23 -5.52 -0.94
N PRO A 391 15.88 -4.27 -1.28
CA PRO A 391 14.79 -3.96 -2.19
C PRO A 391 14.91 -4.66 -3.55
N GLU A 392 16.12 -4.78 -4.08
CA GLU A 392 16.43 -5.40 -5.38
C GLU A 392 16.08 -6.88 -5.42
N ASP A 393 16.20 -7.58 -4.28
CA ASP A 393 15.89 -9.01 -4.16
C ASP A 393 14.40 -9.31 -4.04
N VAL A 394 13.61 -8.30 -3.73
CA VAL A 394 12.17 -8.41 -3.48
C VAL A 394 11.29 -7.53 -4.38
N ALA A 395 11.86 -6.90 -5.37
CA ALA A 395 11.13 -6.15 -6.39
C ALA A 395 11.09 -6.93 -7.70
N VAL A 396 9.92 -6.94 -8.37
CA VAL A 396 9.81 -7.51 -9.71
C VAL A 396 10.88 -6.90 -10.62
N PRO A 397 11.67 -7.69 -11.35
CA PRO A 397 12.59 -7.14 -12.34
C PRO A 397 11.88 -6.21 -13.32
N LEU A 398 12.52 -5.11 -13.71
CA LEU A 398 12.01 -4.28 -14.80
C LEU A 398 12.08 -5.05 -16.11
N ALA A 399 10.99 -5.01 -16.89
CA ALA A 399 10.91 -5.64 -18.20
C ALA A 399 11.72 -4.87 -19.26
#